data_cbf4d99bc6fa234aefd68d9a3977f969
#
_entry.id   cbf4d99bc6fa234aefd68d9a3977f969
#
_cell.length_a   1.000
_cell.length_b   1.000
_cell.length_c   1.000
_cell.angle_alpha   90.00
_cell.angle_beta   90.00
_cell.angle_gamma   90.00
#
_symmetry.space_group_name_H-M   'P 1'
#
loop_
_entity.id
_entity.type
_entity.pdbx_description
1 polymer ?
#
loop_
_entity_poly.entity_id
_entity_poly.type
_entity_poly.pdbx_seq_one_letter_code
_entity_poly.pdbx_strand_id
1 'polypeptide(L)'
;GKVEIDSTPRADFLDIYLFEESMSGPRETVEVEKDLSLPFRREGVKPGSYLFVLRKRGFREVRFPVFVGIGTETESKVRLLTRKEIGEKYVYVPAGPFISGDPNAYLGAPRQPSVFVDNFLIGKYEVTRAEYLIFLNDLLKDGRHNEAMTHLPAEAIENGKLHRQIFRHDHQSESDFFLLEGLDAQA
;
A
#
# COMPACT_ATOMS: atom_id res chain seq x y z
N GLY A 1 11.67 23.33 -9.43
CA GLY A 1 10.92 23.34 -8.17
C GLY A 1 11.77 23.57 -6.94
N LYS A 2 11.14 23.68 -5.81
CA LYS A 2 11.77 23.73 -4.48
C LYS A 2 11.30 22.51 -3.69
N VAL A 3 12.23 21.87 -2.98
CA VAL A 3 11.95 20.68 -2.17
C VAL A 3 12.54 20.86 -0.79
N GLU A 4 11.72 20.62 0.23
CA GLU A 4 12.12 20.56 1.63
C GLU A 4 11.60 19.26 2.25
N ILE A 5 12.53 18.45 2.78
CA ILE A 5 12.22 17.18 3.44
C ILE A 5 12.82 17.16 4.82
N ASP A 6 12.00 16.88 5.83
CA ASP A 6 12.42 16.57 7.20
C ASP A 6 11.75 15.27 7.67
N SER A 7 12.15 14.78 8.85
CA SER A 7 11.57 13.56 9.42
C SER A 7 11.47 13.60 10.94
N THR A 8 10.55 12.79 11.47
CA THR A 8 10.38 12.61 12.91
C THR A 8 10.33 11.09 13.25
N PRO A 9 11.28 10.59 14.07
CA PRO A 9 12.51 11.25 14.49
C PRO A 9 13.40 11.58 13.28
N ARG A 10 14.36 12.51 13.45
CA ARG A 10 15.24 12.90 12.34
C ARG A 10 16.04 11.71 11.83
N ALA A 11 16.00 11.47 10.51
CA ALA A 11 16.79 10.44 9.87
C ALA A 11 18.30 10.75 9.94
N ASP A 12 19.10 9.70 9.92
CA ASP A 12 20.55 9.83 9.93
C ASP A 12 21.06 10.19 8.52
N PHE A 13 20.40 9.64 7.48
CA PHE A 13 20.78 9.82 6.08
C PHE A 13 19.55 9.91 5.18
N LEU A 14 19.71 10.64 4.08
CA LEU A 14 18.78 10.77 2.98
C LEU A 14 19.48 10.49 1.67
N ASP A 15 18.94 9.57 0.88
CA ASP A 15 19.37 9.34 -0.50
C ASP A 15 18.29 9.82 -1.47
N ILE A 16 18.70 10.29 -2.64
CA ILE A 16 17.84 10.79 -3.69
C ILE A 16 18.07 9.97 -4.95
N TYR A 17 16.96 9.48 -5.51
CA TYR A 17 16.92 8.79 -6.79
C TYR A 17 15.94 9.51 -7.73
N LEU A 18 16.21 9.47 -9.02
CA LEU A 18 15.29 9.93 -10.06
C LEU A 18 14.68 8.70 -10.76
N PHE A 19 13.36 8.72 -10.97
CA PHE A 19 12.71 7.73 -11.82
C PHE A 19 12.87 8.16 -13.29
N GLU A 20 13.54 7.34 -14.07
CA GLU A 20 13.62 7.51 -15.51
C GLU A 20 12.56 6.65 -16.22
N GLU A 21 11.95 7.20 -17.26
CA GLU A 21 11.03 6.44 -18.10
C GLU A 21 11.83 5.50 -18.99
N SER A 22 11.59 4.20 -18.83
CA SER A 22 12.12 3.20 -19.77
C SER A 22 11.14 3.00 -20.93
N MET A 23 11.61 3.05 -22.16
CA MET A 23 10.79 2.81 -23.37
C MET A 23 10.34 1.35 -23.50
N SER A 24 10.90 0.41 -22.74
CA SER A 24 10.70 -1.02 -22.92
C SER A 24 10.61 -1.85 -21.62
N GLY A 25 10.48 -1.22 -20.45
CA GLY A 25 10.48 -1.94 -19.18
C GLY A 25 9.93 -1.15 -18.01
N PRO A 26 9.98 -1.71 -16.81
CA PRO A 26 9.59 -1.02 -15.59
C PRO A 26 10.46 0.24 -15.41
N ARG A 27 9.90 1.27 -14.76
CA ARG A 27 10.64 2.49 -14.43
C ARG A 27 11.88 2.13 -13.60
N GLU A 28 13.03 2.58 -14.07
CA GLU A 28 14.30 2.42 -13.37
C GLU A 28 14.58 3.66 -12.51
N THR A 29 15.27 3.44 -11.38
CA THR A 29 15.72 4.53 -10.53
C THR A 29 17.20 4.77 -10.77
N VAL A 30 17.56 6.00 -11.12
CA VAL A 30 18.95 6.45 -11.21
C VAL A 30 19.32 7.18 -9.94
N GLU A 31 20.44 6.80 -9.35
CA GLU A 31 20.97 7.45 -8.15
C GLU A 31 21.41 8.88 -8.49
N VAL A 32 20.89 9.87 -7.73
CA VAL A 32 21.25 11.27 -7.88
C VAL A 32 22.27 11.67 -6.83
N GLU A 33 21.99 11.43 -5.56
CA GLU A 33 22.86 11.76 -4.42
C GLU A 33 22.59 10.82 -3.24
N LYS A 34 23.63 10.63 -2.40
CA LYS A 34 23.55 9.81 -1.19
C LYS A 34 24.06 10.53 0.05
N ASP A 35 23.70 9.94 1.20
CA ASP A 35 24.19 10.30 2.53
C ASP A 35 24.03 11.78 2.88
N LEU A 36 22.95 12.38 2.37
CA LEU A 36 22.58 13.76 2.69
C LEU A 36 22.02 13.86 4.11
N SER A 37 22.24 14.99 4.76
CA SER A 37 21.70 15.26 6.10
C SER A 37 20.29 15.89 6.03
N LEU A 38 19.51 15.72 7.11
CA LEU A 38 18.23 16.39 7.28
C LEU A 38 18.34 17.55 8.29
N PRO A 39 17.49 18.59 8.20
CA PRO A 39 16.51 18.80 7.13
C PRO A 39 17.18 19.06 5.79
N PHE A 40 16.63 18.46 4.72
CA PHE A 40 17.09 18.68 3.36
C PHE A 40 16.29 19.82 2.72
N ARG A 41 17.00 20.78 2.11
CA ARG A 41 16.38 21.89 1.37
C ARG A 41 17.15 22.12 0.07
N ARG A 42 16.41 22.19 -1.03
CA ARG A 42 17.01 22.50 -2.34
C ARG A 42 16.05 23.29 -3.20
N GLU A 43 16.58 24.35 -3.81
CA GLU A 43 15.94 25.13 -4.86
C GLU A 43 16.48 24.72 -6.22
N GLY A 44 15.74 25.05 -7.30
CA GLY A 44 16.16 24.74 -8.65
C GLY A 44 16.10 23.25 -9.03
N VAL A 45 15.39 22.44 -8.25
CA VAL A 45 15.22 21.00 -8.56
C VAL A 45 14.52 20.86 -9.92
N LYS A 46 15.10 20.04 -10.82
CA LYS A 46 14.53 19.76 -12.14
C LYS A 46 13.16 19.07 -11.98
N PRO A 47 12.19 19.37 -12.88
CA PRO A 47 10.93 18.63 -12.89
C PRO A 47 11.17 17.13 -13.10
N GLY A 48 10.43 16.30 -12.36
CA GLY A 48 10.58 14.85 -12.45
C GLY A 48 9.97 14.13 -11.26
N SER A 49 9.97 12.81 -11.34
CA SER A 49 9.54 11.92 -10.25
C SER A 49 10.78 11.45 -9.48
N TYR A 50 10.86 11.80 -8.23
CA TYR A 50 11.98 11.46 -7.35
C TYR A 50 11.56 10.44 -6.31
N LEU A 51 12.53 9.67 -5.84
CA LEU A 51 12.41 8.81 -4.67
C LEU A 51 13.42 9.27 -3.62
N PHE A 52 12.91 9.73 -2.49
CA PHE A 52 13.68 10.05 -1.31
C PHE A 52 13.69 8.83 -0.38
N VAL A 53 14.88 8.36 -0.02
CA VAL A 53 15.05 7.20 0.86
C VAL A 53 15.64 7.66 2.17
N LEU A 54 14.84 7.61 3.24
CA LEU A 54 15.23 8.05 4.57
C LEU A 54 15.66 6.86 5.42
N ARG A 55 16.85 6.95 6.01
CA ARG A 55 17.43 5.89 6.82
C ARG A 55 17.78 6.40 8.22
N LYS A 56 17.40 5.59 9.21
CA LYS A 56 17.75 5.81 10.62
C LYS A 56 18.04 4.48 11.31
N ARG A 57 19.10 4.44 12.12
CA ARG A 57 19.43 3.26 12.90
C ARG A 57 18.29 2.88 13.85
N GLY A 58 17.85 1.62 13.82
CA GLY A 58 16.72 1.11 14.63
C GLY A 58 15.33 1.32 14.04
N PHE A 59 15.22 2.05 12.91
CA PHE A 59 13.97 2.28 12.20
C PHE A 59 13.93 1.53 10.87
N ARG A 60 12.74 1.37 10.32
CA ARG A 60 12.58 0.91 8.94
C ARG A 60 13.00 2.02 8.00
N GLU A 61 13.68 1.66 6.92
CA GLU A 61 13.89 2.55 5.77
C GLU A 61 12.54 3.00 5.23
N VAL A 62 12.40 4.30 5.00
CA VAL A 62 11.19 4.89 4.40
C VAL A 62 11.51 5.33 2.98
N ARG A 63 10.74 4.84 2.02
CA ARG A 63 10.80 5.20 0.61
C ARG A 63 9.67 6.21 0.34
N PHE A 64 10.04 7.45 0.08
CA PHE A 64 9.11 8.57 -0.07
C PHE A 64 9.16 9.10 -1.51
N PRO A 65 8.18 8.75 -2.37
CA PRO A 65 8.11 9.27 -3.72
C PRO A 65 7.59 10.71 -3.72
N VAL A 66 8.22 11.57 -4.52
CA VAL A 66 7.86 12.98 -4.69
C VAL A 66 7.85 13.33 -6.16
N PHE A 67 6.75 13.90 -6.64
CA PHE A 67 6.70 14.51 -7.97
C PHE A 67 7.02 16.01 -7.85
N VAL A 68 8.07 16.45 -8.53
CA VAL A 68 8.47 17.85 -8.62
C VAL A 68 7.99 18.41 -9.94
N GLY A 69 7.03 19.32 -9.91
CA GLY A 69 6.56 20.05 -11.09
C GLY A 69 7.38 21.32 -11.40
N ILE A 70 7.07 21.97 -12.49
CA ILE A 70 7.66 23.28 -12.83
C ILE A 70 7.13 24.32 -11.85
N GLY A 71 8.04 25.00 -11.14
CA GLY A 71 7.68 26.05 -10.18
C GLY A 71 6.96 25.57 -8.91
N THR A 72 6.86 24.24 -8.68
CA THR A 72 6.22 23.72 -7.47
C THR A 72 7.13 23.81 -6.24
N GLU A 73 6.51 24.03 -5.09
CA GLU A 73 7.14 23.86 -3.78
C GLU A 73 6.57 22.58 -3.13
N THR A 74 7.48 21.75 -2.64
CA THR A 74 7.14 20.54 -1.89
C THR A 74 7.81 20.61 -0.54
N GLU A 75 6.99 20.64 0.51
CA GLU A 75 7.45 20.54 1.91
C GLU A 75 6.82 19.32 2.53
N SER A 76 7.64 18.46 3.14
CA SER A 76 7.16 17.22 3.75
C SER A 76 7.92 16.89 5.03
N LYS A 77 7.17 16.44 6.04
CA LYS A 77 7.71 15.91 7.28
C LYS A 77 7.35 14.45 7.43
N VAL A 78 8.29 13.59 7.14
CA VAL A 78 8.09 12.13 7.10
C VAL A 78 8.23 11.54 8.50
N ARG A 79 7.21 10.80 8.96
CA ARG A 79 7.31 10.02 10.20
C ARG A 79 8.09 8.73 9.94
N LEU A 80 9.09 8.44 10.78
CA LEU A 80 9.80 7.16 10.75
C LEU A 80 9.22 6.23 11.80
N LEU A 81 9.05 4.95 11.44
CA LEU A 81 8.54 3.90 12.31
C LEU A 81 9.58 2.80 12.49
N THR A 82 9.61 2.22 13.68
CA THR A 82 10.44 1.07 13.98
C THR A 82 9.89 -0.20 13.33
N ARG A 83 10.71 -1.24 13.21
CA ARG A 83 10.25 -2.57 12.73
C ARG A 83 9.12 -3.13 13.59
N LYS A 84 9.15 -2.87 14.91
CA LYS A 84 8.13 -3.35 15.83
C LYS A 84 6.78 -2.65 15.61
N GLU A 85 6.78 -1.34 15.33
CA GLU A 85 5.55 -0.58 15.06
C GLU A 85 4.90 -0.98 13.74
N ILE A 86 5.70 -1.28 12.70
CA ILE A 86 5.18 -1.68 11.39
C ILE A 86 4.74 -3.14 11.39
N GLY A 87 5.49 -4.02 12.07
CA GLY A 87 5.34 -5.47 11.96
C GLY A 87 5.97 -6.03 10.67
N GLU A 88 6.15 -7.36 10.62
CA GLU A 88 6.86 -7.99 9.49
C GLU A 88 5.98 -8.16 8.25
N LYS A 89 4.68 -8.30 8.44
CA LYS A 89 3.71 -8.51 7.37
C LYS A 89 3.30 -7.23 6.63
N TYR A 90 3.72 -6.06 7.10
CA TYR A 90 3.26 -4.77 6.57
C TYR A 90 4.38 -3.93 5.97
N VAL A 91 3.98 -3.04 5.08
CA VAL A 91 4.78 -1.94 4.54
C VAL A 91 4.16 -0.64 5.01
N TYR A 92 5.01 0.27 5.47
CA TYR A 92 4.60 1.62 5.84
C TYR A 92 4.61 2.52 4.61
N VAL A 93 3.51 3.20 4.38
CA VAL A 93 3.36 4.24 3.36
C VAL A 93 3.24 5.59 4.08
N PRO A 94 4.22 6.50 3.95
CA PRO A 94 4.17 7.80 4.59
C PRO A 94 3.08 8.69 4.00
N ALA A 95 2.57 9.62 4.83
CA ALA A 95 1.59 10.61 4.39
C ALA A 95 2.16 11.50 3.28
N GLY A 96 1.32 11.83 2.32
CA GLY A 96 1.72 12.71 1.22
C GLY A 96 0.67 12.88 0.14
N PRO A 97 0.91 13.79 -0.80
CA PRO A 97 0.07 13.93 -1.97
C PRO A 97 0.34 12.81 -2.97
N PHE A 98 -0.70 12.31 -3.60
CA PHE A 98 -0.58 11.42 -4.75
C PHE A 98 -1.48 11.88 -5.90
N ILE A 99 -1.15 11.44 -7.11
CA ILE A 99 -1.94 11.72 -8.31
C ILE A 99 -2.98 10.62 -8.45
N SER A 100 -4.27 10.99 -8.35
CA SER A 100 -5.39 10.08 -8.55
C SER A 100 -5.93 10.16 -9.97
N GLY A 101 -6.34 9.02 -10.52
CA GLY A 101 -6.96 8.91 -11.84
C GLY A 101 -5.95 8.88 -12.99
N ASP A 102 -6.45 8.40 -14.14
CA ASP A 102 -5.73 8.35 -15.40
C ASP A 102 -6.61 8.96 -16.49
N PRO A 103 -6.23 10.10 -17.10
CA PRO A 103 -7.02 10.74 -18.14
C PRO A 103 -7.14 9.89 -19.43
N ASN A 104 -6.25 8.89 -19.59
CA ASN A 104 -6.24 7.99 -20.74
C ASN A 104 -6.96 6.66 -20.46
N ALA A 105 -7.45 6.42 -19.23
CA ALA A 105 -8.17 5.20 -18.90
C ALA A 105 -9.53 5.19 -19.62
N TYR A 106 -9.88 4.07 -20.24
CA TYR A 106 -11.14 3.88 -20.98
C TYR A 106 -12.40 4.15 -20.13
N LEU A 107 -12.32 4.01 -18.82
CA LEU A 107 -13.39 4.35 -17.86
C LEU A 107 -13.18 5.70 -17.17
N GLY A 108 -12.26 6.51 -17.67
CA GLY A 108 -12.14 7.94 -17.44
C GLY A 108 -12.33 8.45 -16.02
N ALA A 109 -11.59 7.96 -15.05
CA ALA A 109 -11.50 8.70 -13.79
C ALA A 109 -10.71 10.00 -14.08
N PRO A 110 -11.32 11.19 -13.97
CA PRO A 110 -10.63 12.43 -14.23
C PRO A 110 -9.42 12.54 -13.30
N ARG A 111 -8.28 12.92 -13.86
CA ARG A 111 -7.06 13.13 -13.07
C ARG A 111 -7.32 14.20 -12.02
N GLN A 112 -7.24 13.81 -10.76
CA GLN A 112 -7.22 14.75 -9.65
C GLN A 112 -5.75 15.05 -9.31
N PRO A 113 -5.28 16.28 -9.51
CA PRO A 113 -3.85 16.58 -9.50
C PRO A 113 -3.18 16.44 -8.12
N SER A 114 -3.94 16.43 -7.04
CA SER A 114 -3.39 16.28 -5.70
C SER A 114 -4.46 15.81 -4.72
N VAL A 115 -4.38 14.54 -4.36
CA VAL A 115 -5.13 13.98 -3.23
C VAL A 115 -4.15 13.73 -2.10
N PHE A 116 -4.36 14.32 -0.93
CA PHE A 116 -3.53 14.05 0.23
C PHE A 116 -4.05 12.80 0.95
N VAL A 117 -3.15 11.88 1.26
CA VAL A 117 -3.45 10.66 2.02
C VAL A 117 -2.58 10.63 3.27
N ASP A 118 -3.22 10.36 4.41
CA ASP A 118 -2.50 10.14 5.66
C ASP A 118 -1.64 8.88 5.59
N ASN A 119 -0.67 8.78 6.48
CA ASN A 119 0.18 7.60 6.57
C ASN A 119 -0.63 6.35 6.95
N PHE A 120 -0.30 5.22 6.33
CA PHE A 120 -0.96 3.95 6.58
C PHE A 120 0.00 2.76 6.48
N LEU A 121 -0.46 1.62 6.95
CA LEU A 121 0.21 0.34 6.77
C LEU A 121 -0.58 -0.49 5.76
N ILE A 122 0.12 -1.06 4.79
CA ILE A 122 -0.47 -1.98 3.82
C ILE A 122 0.18 -3.35 3.93
N GLY A 123 -0.57 -4.42 3.76
CA GLY A 123 -0.02 -5.78 3.71
C GLY A 123 1.00 -5.91 2.58
N LYS A 124 2.09 -6.65 2.81
CA LYS A 124 3.08 -6.95 1.76
C LYS A 124 2.52 -7.84 0.65
N TYR A 125 1.53 -8.62 1.00
CA TYR A 125 0.87 -9.58 0.13
C TYR A 125 -0.63 -9.42 0.30
N GLU A 126 -1.37 -9.81 -0.70
CA GLU A 126 -2.81 -9.90 -0.67
C GLU A 126 -3.26 -10.88 0.43
N VAL A 127 -4.47 -10.65 0.96
CA VAL A 127 -5.09 -11.54 1.92
C VAL A 127 -5.36 -12.89 1.24
N THR A 128 -4.82 -13.96 1.81
CA THR A 128 -5.05 -15.31 1.31
C THR A 128 -6.48 -15.78 1.63
N ARG A 129 -6.98 -16.76 0.88
CA ARG A 129 -8.28 -17.39 1.16
C ARG A 129 -8.33 -17.99 2.56
N ALA A 130 -7.24 -18.57 3.04
CA ALA A 130 -7.15 -19.12 4.39
C ALA A 130 -7.25 -18.03 5.47
N GLU A 131 -6.59 -16.91 5.30
CA GLU A 131 -6.69 -15.76 6.23
C GLU A 131 -8.11 -15.17 6.20
N TYR A 132 -8.74 -15.08 5.03
CA TYR A 132 -10.12 -14.62 4.90
C TYR A 132 -11.12 -15.58 5.57
N LEU A 133 -10.88 -16.89 5.48
CA LEU A 133 -11.67 -17.91 6.17
C LEU A 133 -11.59 -17.75 7.69
N ILE A 134 -10.40 -17.47 8.23
CA ILE A 134 -10.22 -17.20 9.66
C ILE A 134 -11.07 -16.00 10.07
N PHE A 135 -11.05 -14.92 9.32
CA PHE A 135 -11.88 -13.73 9.57
C PHE A 135 -13.37 -14.06 9.60
N LEU A 136 -13.88 -14.81 8.61
CA LEU A 136 -15.28 -15.20 8.56
C LEU A 136 -15.67 -16.06 9.78
N ASN A 137 -14.82 -17.02 10.16
CA ASN A 137 -15.06 -17.88 11.29
C ASN A 137 -14.98 -17.14 12.64
N ASP A 138 -14.12 -16.12 12.75
CA ASP A 138 -14.07 -15.30 13.95
C ASP A 138 -15.36 -14.45 14.11
N LEU A 139 -15.92 -13.95 13.01
CA LEU A 139 -17.24 -13.29 13.04
C LEU A 139 -18.35 -14.24 13.55
N LEU A 140 -18.34 -15.50 13.13
CA LEU A 140 -19.31 -16.49 13.61
C LEU A 140 -19.13 -16.78 15.10
N LYS A 141 -17.90 -16.97 15.58
CA LYS A 141 -17.60 -17.19 17.01
C LYS A 141 -18.06 -16.01 17.88
N ASP A 142 -17.98 -14.79 17.36
CA ASP A 142 -18.45 -13.57 18.02
C ASP A 142 -19.97 -13.38 17.94
N GLY A 143 -20.71 -14.32 17.34
CA GLY A 143 -22.17 -14.25 17.16
C GLY A 143 -22.61 -13.27 16.07
N ARG A 144 -21.69 -12.79 15.24
CA ARG A 144 -21.95 -11.80 14.15
C ARG A 144 -22.32 -12.49 12.83
N HIS A 145 -23.30 -13.41 12.88
CA HIS A 145 -23.66 -14.27 11.75
C HIS A 145 -24.08 -13.47 10.50
N ASN A 146 -24.97 -12.47 10.66
CA ASN A 146 -25.43 -11.66 9.54
C ASN A 146 -24.28 -10.93 8.85
N GLU A 147 -23.33 -10.46 9.62
CA GLU A 147 -22.14 -9.77 9.08
C GLU A 147 -21.22 -10.74 8.34
N ALA A 148 -20.97 -11.92 8.91
CA ALA A 148 -20.21 -12.97 8.23
C ALA A 148 -20.83 -13.31 6.87
N MET A 149 -22.16 -13.43 6.79
CA MET A 149 -22.87 -13.71 5.53
C MET A 149 -22.76 -12.57 4.52
N THR A 150 -22.76 -11.31 4.95
CA THR A 150 -22.59 -10.16 4.03
C THR A 150 -21.17 -10.04 3.47
N HIS A 151 -20.19 -10.62 4.16
CA HIS A 151 -18.79 -10.64 3.72
C HIS A 151 -18.43 -11.88 2.89
N LEU A 152 -19.35 -12.78 2.64
CA LEU A 152 -19.09 -13.85 1.68
C LEU A 152 -18.84 -13.26 0.29
N PRO A 153 -17.81 -13.71 -0.43
CA PRO A 153 -17.58 -13.31 -1.81
C PRO A 153 -18.81 -13.59 -2.66
N ALA A 154 -19.25 -12.60 -3.43
CA ALA A 154 -20.37 -12.77 -4.34
C ALA A 154 -20.05 -13.90 -5.33
N GLU A 155 -21.02 -14.76 -5.58
CA GLU A 155 -20.90 -15.79 -6.60
C GLU A 155 -20.77 -15.13 -7.97
N ALA A 156 -19.69 -15.41 -8.67
CA ALA A 156 -19.54 -14.95 -10.04
C ALA A 156 -20.40 -15.83 -10.96
N ILE A 157 -21.35 -15.24 -11.64
CA ILE A 157 -22.11 -15.89 -12.70
C ILE A 157 -21.44 -15.54 -14.03
N GLU A 158 -20.71 -16.48 -14.60
CA GLU A 158 -20.12 -16.35 -15.93
C GLU A 158 -20.85 -17.30 -16.87
N ASN A 159 -21.35 -16.76 -18.01
CA ASN A 159 -22.09 -17.51 -19.02
C ASN A 159 -23.33 -18.29 -18.49
N GLY A 160 -24.02 -17.75 -17.46
CA GLY A 160 -25.20 -18.39 -16.88
C GLY A 160 -24.91 -19.62 -16.02
N LYS A 161 -23.64 -19.91 -15.73
CA LYS A 161 -23.22 -20.95 -14.80
C LYS A 161 -22.64 -20.33 -13.55
N LEU A 162 -23.10 -20.82 -12.39
CA LEU A 162 -22.56 -20.48 -11.10
C LEU A 162 -21.11 -20.95 -11.02
N HIS A 163 -20.16 -20.02 -10.87
CA HIS A 163 -18.82 -20.41 -10.50
C HIS A 163 -18.80 -20.88 -9.04
N ARG A 164 -18.08 -21.98 -8.83
CA ARG A 164 -17.93 -22.74 -7.60
C ARG A 164 -17.84 -21.83 -6.37
N GLN A 165 -18.73 -22.06 -5.40
CA GLN A 165 -18.63 -21.44 -4.10
C GLN A 165 -17.27 -21.77 -3.46
N ILE A 166 -16.43 -20.76 -3.22
CA ILE A 166 -15.09 -20.95 -2.65
C ILE A 166 -15.19 -21.18 -1.13
N PHE A 167 -16.23 -20.61 -0.51
CA PHE A 167 -16.52 -20.79 0.90
C PHE A 167 -17.89 -21.43 1.05
N ARG A 168 -17.96 -22.49 1.83
CA ARG A 168 -19.21 -23.18 2.15
C ARG A 168 -19.49 -23.04 3.64
N HIS A 169 -20.71 -22.64 3.97
CA HIS A 169 -21.21 -22.64 5.35
C HIS A 169 -21.64 -24.05 5.72
N ASP A 170 -21.02 -24.64 6.75
CA ASP A 170 -21.37 -25.96 7.24
C ASP A 170 -22.38 -25.88 8.38
N HIS A 171 -23.66 -26.12 8.06
CA HIS A 171 -24.76 -26.16 9.01
C HIS A 171 -24.92 -27.53 9.70
N GLN A 172 -24.12 -28.53 9.33
CA GLN A 172 -24.29 -29.90 9.84
C GLN A 172 -23.41 -30.20 11.05
N SER A 173 -22.44 -29.33 11.36
CA SER A 173 -21.62 -29.49 12.54
C SER A 173 -22.26 -28.81 13.76
N GLU A 174 -21.94 -29.29 14.96
CA GLU A 174 -22.35 -28.65 16.23
C GLU A 174 -21.81 -27.21 16.37
N SER A 175 -20.80 -26.86 15.60
CA SER A 175 -20.25 -25.51 15.50
C SER A 175 -20.47 -24.98 14.08
N ASP A 176 -21.19 -23.86 13.99
CA ASP A 176 -21.41 -23.12 12.75
C ASP A 176 -20.09 -22.53 12.25
N PHE A 177 -19.60 -22.93 11.06
CA PHE A 177 -18.33 -22.44 10.49
C PHE A 177 -18.29 -22.53 8.98
N PHE A 178 -17.38 -21.75 8.38
CA PHE A 178 -17.11 -21.80 6.95
C PHE A 178 -15.94 -22.72 6.62
N LEU A 179 -16.02 -23.38 5.47
CA LEU A 179 -14.98 -24.24 4.90
C LEU A 179 -14.52 -23.72 3.55
N LEU A 180 -13.25 -23.96 3.21
CA LEU A 180 -12.77 -23.83 1.84
C LEU A 180 -13.14 -25.06 1.04
N GLU A 181 -13.84 -24.88 -0.07
CA GLU A 181 -14.16 -25.99 -0.97
C GLU A 181 -12.88 -26.50 -1.66
N GLY A 182 -12.63 -27.82 -1.57
CA GLY A 182 -11.50 -28.49 -2.21
C GLY A 182 -10.20 -28.55 -1.40
N LEU A 183 -10.19 -28.08 -0.15
CA LEU A 183 -9.18 -28.45 0.83
C LEU A 183 -9.80 -29.52 1.72
N ASP A 184 -9.64 -30.79 1.33
CA ASP A 184 -9.96 -31.91 2.22
C ASP A 184 -9.21 -31.71 3.52
N ALA A 185 -9.93 -31.97 4.63
CA ALA A 185 -9.42 -31.87 5.99
C ALA A 185 -8.22 -32.83 6.20
N GLN A 186 -7.04 -32.41 5.78
CA GLN A 186 -5.76 -33.00 6.12
C GLN A 186 -4.81 -31.86 6.54
N ALA A 187 -4.91 -31.50 7.79
CA ALA A 187 -3.84 -30.89 8.56
C ALA A 187 -4.09 -31.20 10.04
#